data_61dc8af234277e8c0f7afb3ce5b6f231
#
_entry.id   61dc8af234277e8c0f7afb3ce5b6f231
#
_cell.length_a   1.000
_cell.length_b   1.000
_cell.length_c   1.000
_cell.angle_alpha   90.00
_cell.angle_beta   90.00
_cell.angle_gamma   90.00
#
_symmetry.space_group_name_H-M   'P 1'
#
loop_
_entity.id
_entity.type
_entity.pdbx_description
1 polymer ?
#
loop_
_entity_poly.entity_id
_entity_poly.type
_entity_poly.pdbx_seq_one_letter_code
_entity_poly.pdbx_strand_id
1 'polypeptide(L)'
;GYDAAFHFTSHTFSPCGIRGNFGPTLAEQVTYYKRITPSIPWDQTSILDIGTLDGSVSAHGFQKFTIPKDGLYQIDAYGAIGGDGDYYIHSLPGKGARVRANFTLLRGDKIIMIVGHQGPPSHASNGASGGGGGTYVLKNQATTSPDDIYLIAGGGTGMAEYGAVWY
;
A
#
# COMPACT_ATOMS: atom_id res chain seq x y z
N GLY A 1 -23.69 15.75 -15.32
CA GLY A 1 -23.36 14.47 -15.88
C GLY A 1 -22.95 13.54 -14.77
N TYR A 2 -23.62 12.40 -14.59
CA TYR A 2 -23.18 11.32 -13.70
C TYR A 2 -21.88 10.79 -14.26
N ASP A 3 -20.79 10.97 -13.53
CA ASP A 3 -19.53 10.30 -13.82
C ASP A 3 -19.72 8.81 -13.48
N ALA A 4 -19.95 8.01 -14.50
CA ALA A 4 -20.22 6.58 -14.40
C ALA A 4 -19.02 5.77 -13.83
N ALA A 5 -17.91 6.45 -13.53
CA ALA A 5 -16.65 5.82 -13.15
C ALA A 5 -16.58 5.31 -11.70
N PHE A 6 -17.53 5.67 -10.81
CA PHE A 6 -17.39 5.43 -9.38
C PHE A 6 -18.65 4.83 -8.76
N HIS A 7 -18.90 3.55 -9.06
CA HIS A 7 -20.01 2.80 -8.48
C HIS A 7 -19.63 1.95 -7.26
N PHE A 8 -18.59 2.32 -6.52
CA PHE A 8 -18.25 1.61 -5.30
C PHE A 8 -18.43 2.50 -4.06
N THR A 9 -18.92 1.92 -2.98
CA THR A 9 -18.99 2.53 -1.66
C THR A 9 -17.70 2.31 -0.85
N SER A 10 -16.91 1.32 -1.23
CA SER A 10 -15.59 1.02 -0.65
C SER A 10 -14.69 0.36 -1.69
N HIS A 11 -13.40 0.60 -1.57
CA HIS A 11 -12.38 -0.06 -2.37
C HIS A 11 -11.13 -0.34 -1.53
N THR A 12 -10.44 -1.44 -1.82
CA THR A 12 -9.19 -1.80 -1.16
C THR A 12 -8.04 -1.71 -2.15
N PHE A 13 -7.11 -0.81 -1.89
CA PHE A 13 -5.83 -0.75 -2.58
C PHE A 13 -4.86 -1.74 -1.95
N SER A 14 -4.12 -2.48 -2.77
CA SER A 14 -3.24 -3.56 -2.36
C SER A 14 -1.91 -3.53 -3.11
N PRO A 15 -0.90 -4.30 -2.69
CA PRO A 15 0.35 -4.46 -3.46
C PRO A 15 0.16 -5.18 -4.80
N CYS A 16 -1.07 -5.48 -5.24
CA CYS A 16 -1.40 -6.15 -6.50
C CYS A 16 -0.74 -7.53 -6.67
N GLY A 17 -0.41 -8.21 -5.58
CA GLY A 17 0.27 -9.51 -5.59
C GLY A 17 1.78 -9.44 -5.86
N ILE A 18 2.34 -8.25 -6.00
CA ILE A 18 3.78 -8.04 -6.17
C ILE A 18 4.47 -8.19 -4.81
N ARG A 19 5.64 -8.81 -4.83
CA ARG A 19 6.54 -8.97 -3.68
C ARG A 19 7.92 -8.40 -4.00
N GLY A 20 8.66 -8.00 -3.00
CA GLY A 20 10.03 -7.50 -3.14
C GLY A 20 10.16 -5.99 -2.92
N ASN A 21 11.27 -5.42 -3.38
CA ASN A 21 11.66 -4.04 -3.06
C ASN A 21 10.93 -2.99 -3.91
N PHE A 22 10.34 -3.40 -5.02
CA PHE A 22 9.61 -2.52 -5.92
C PHE A 22 8.13 -2.87 -5.91
N GLY A 23 7.29 -1.85 -5.84
CA GLY A 23 5.85 -2.03 -5.93
C GLY A 23 5.36 -2.22 -7.37
N PRO A 24 4.04 -2.41 -7.58
CA PRO A 24 3.46 -2.65 -8.88
C PRO A 24 3.63 -1.45 -9.83
N THR A 25 3.87 -1.74 -11.09
CA THR A 25 3.75 -0.77 -12.19
C THR A 25 2.29 -0.40 -12.43
N LEU A 26 2.02 0.68 -13.17
CA LEU A 26 0.66 1.05 -13.54
C LEU A 26 -0.07 -0.08 -14.31
N ALA A 27 0.63 -0.74 -15.23
CA ALA A 27 0.05 -1.84 -16.02
C ALA A 27 -0.36 -3.03 -15.14
N GLU A 28 0.46 -3.37 -14.14
CA GLU A 28 0.15 -4.42 -13.18
C GLU A 28 -1.03 -4.05 -12.28
N GLN A 29 -1.11 -2.79 -11.82
CA GLN A 29 -2.23 -2.29 -11.03
C GLN A 29 -3.54 -2.36 -11.82
N VAL A 30 -3.54 -1.84 -13.05
CA VAL A 30 -4.70 -1.87 -13.95
C VAL A 30 -5.16 -3.30 -14.19
N THR A 31 -4.23 -4.21 -14.51
CA THR A 31 -4.52 -5.63 -14.73
C THR A 31 -5.13 -6.28 -13.48
N TYR A 32 -4.54 -6.03 -12.32
CA TYR A 32 -5.01 -6.57 -11.06
C TYR A 32 -6.42 -6.08 -10.70
N TYR A 33 -6.65 -4.77 -10.75
CA TYR A 33 -7.94 -4.20 -10.39
C TYR A 33 -9.06 -4.49 -11.39
N LYS A 34 -8.76 -4.58 -12.68
CA LYS A 34 -9.73 -5.09 -13.68
C LYS A 34 -10.21 -6.49 -13.37
N ARG A 35 -9.36 -7.34 -12.81
CA ARG A 35 -9.72 -8.71 -12.42
C ARG A 35 -10.62 -8.76 -11.20
N ILE A 36 -10.36 -7.94 -10.16
CA ILE A 36 -11.10 -8.00 -8.89
C ILE A 36 -12.33 -7.08 -8.86
N THR A 37 -12.34 -6.02 -9.65
CA THR A 37 -13.45 -5.06 -9.78
C THR A 37 -13.64 -4.67 -11.24
N PRO A 38 -14.13 -5.59 -12.10
CA PRO A 38 -14.20 -5.37 -13.55
C PRO A 38 -15.20 -4.27 -13.98
N SER A 39 -16.11 -3.89 -13.09
CA SER A 39 -17.08 -2.82 -13.36
C SER A 39 -16.50 -1.41 -13.33
N ILE A 40 -15.25 -1.25 -12.86
CA ILE A 40 -14.59 0.04 -12.77
C ILE A 40 -13.62 0.18 -13.95
N PRO A 41 -13.65 1.30 -14.68
CA PRO A 41 -12.74 1.53 -15.82
C PRO A 41 -11.33 1.94 -15.33
N TRP A 42 -10.59 0.99 -14.77
CA TRP A 42 -9.26 1.17 -14.19
C TRP A 42 -8.17 1.63 -15.17
N ASP A 43 -8.43 1.51 -16.47
CA ASP A 43 -7.54 1.97 -17.54
C ASP A 43 -7.65 3.47 -17.83
N GLN A 44 -8.57 4.18 -17.19
CA GLN A 44 -8.63 5.63 -17.27
C GLN A 44 -7.62 6.24 -16.32
N THR A 45 -6.71 7.03 -16.86
CA THR A 45 -5.66 7.73 -16.09
C THR A 45 -6.21 8.69 -15.03
N SER A 46 -7.47 9.07 -15.11
CA SER A 46 -8.17 9.86 -14.09
C SER A 46 -8.42 9.08 -12.80
N ILE A 47 -8.38 7.74 -12.83
CA ILE A 47 -8.66 6.88 -11.68
C ILE A 47 -7.36 6.37 -11.06
N LEU A 48 -6.48 5.80 -11.89
CA LEU A 48 -5.16 5.36 -11.49
C LEU A 48 -4.12 6.13 -12.30
N ASP A 49 -3.35 6.95 -11.64
CA ASP A 49 -2.26 7.70 -12.24
C ASP A 49 -0.99 7.46 -11.41
N ILE A 50 0.05 6.94 -12.05
CA ILE A 50 1.37 6.84 -11.45
C ILE A 50 2.19 8.03 -11.95
N GLY A 51 2.34 9.03 -11.09
CA GLY A 51 3.26 10.12 -11.33
C GLY A 51 4.71 9.69 -11.08
N THR A 52 5.65 10.25 -11.82
CA THR A 52 7.04 10.32 -11.39
C THR A 52 7.15 11.41 -10.34
N LEU A 53 7.55 11.06 -9.13
CA LEU A 53 8.02 12.05 -8.17
C LEU A 53 9.40 12.50 -8.66
N ASP A 54 9.56 13.74 -9.07
CA ASP A 54 10.80 14.42 -9.50
C ASP A 54 11.42 14.06 -10.87
N GLY A 55 10.81 13.20 -11.66
CA GLY A 55 11.29 12.88 -13.01
C GLY A 55 12.52 11.96 -13.08
N SER A 56 13.14 11.57 -11.97
CA SER A 56 14.36 10.76 -11.92
C SER A 56 14.13 9.32 -11.48
N VAL A 57 13.04 9.02 -10.81
CA VAL A 57 12.76 7.67 -10.27
C VAL A 57 11.45 7.13 -10.84
N SER A 58 11.50 5.93 -11.38
CA SER A 58 10.31 5.17 -11.73
C SER A 58 9.45 4.99 -10.48
N ALA A 59 8.27 5.59 -10.45
CA ALA A 59 7.38 5.58 -9.29
C ALA A 59 6.62 4.25 -9.17
N HIS A 60 7.37 3.13 -9.17
CA HIS A 60 6.81 1.82 -8.92
C HIS A 60 6.23 1.77 -7.50
N GLY A 61 5.02 1.24 -7.36
CA GLY A 61 4.36 1.07 -6.08
C GLY A 61 3.50 2.25 -5.62
N PHE A 62 3.59 3.39 -6.28
CA PHE A 62 2.70 4.51 -6.02
C PHE A 62 1.36 4.28 -6.72
N GLN A 63 0.28 4.41 -5.96
CA GLN A 63 -1.07 4.32 -6.48
C GLN A 63 -1.73 5.67 -6.26
N LYS A 64 -2.11 6.34 -7.34
CA LYS A 64 -2.78 7.63 -7.27
C LYS A 64 -4.27 7.46 -7.55
N PHE A 65 -5.08 8.02 -6.67
CA PHE A 65 -6.54 7.97 -6.81
C PHE A 65 -7.11 9.39 -6.76
N THR A 66 -7.97 9.71 -7.72
CA THR A 66 -8.67 10.99 -7.77
C THR A 66 -10.02 10.85 -7.10
N ILE A 67 -10.31 11.72 -6.14
CA ILE A 67 -11.57 11.73 -5.40
C ILE A 67 -12.73 12.09 -6.34
N PRO A 68 -13.75 11.25 -6.46
CA PRO A 68 -14.81 11.41 -7.44
C PRO A 68 -15.91 12.39 -7.02
N LYS A 69 -16.07 12.61 -5.71
CA LYS A 69 -17.18 13.38 -5.15
C LYS A 69 -16.78 13.99 -3.81
N ASP A 70 -17.29 15.20 -3.54
CA ASP A 70 -17.16 15.81 -2.20
C ASP A 70 -17.79 14.90 -1.14
N GLY A 71 -17.13 14.73 -0.02
CA GLY A 71 -17.69 13.93 1.06
C GLY A 71 -16.74 13.61 2.19
N LEU A 72 -17.28 12.87 3.16
CA LEU A 72 -16.52 12.31 4.26
C LEU A 72 -16.04 10.91 3.86
N TYR A 73 -14.73 10.75 3.79
CA TYR A 73 -14.07 9.49 3.44
C TYR A 73 -13.44 8.88 4.67
N GLN A 74 -13.75 7.63 4.94
CA GLN A 74 -13.01 6.85 5.93
C GLN A 74 -11.86 6.13 5.23
N ILE A 75 -10.64 6.38 5.68
CA ILE A 75 -9.43 5.73 5.21
C ILE A 75 -8.91 4.79 6.30
N ASP A 76 -8.63 3.56 5.92
CA ASP A 76 -8.15 2.50 6.80
C ASP A 76 -6.85 1.95 6.22
N ALA A 77 -5.73 2.28 6.84
CA ALA A 77 -4.40 1.86 6.40
C ALA A 77 -3.88 0.70 7.27
N TYR A 78 -3.31 -0.30 6.63
CA TYR A 78 -2.69 -1.45 7.29
C TYR A 78 -1.23 -1.55 6.85
N GLY A 79 -0.31 -1.58 7.79
CA GLY A 79 1.07 -1.99 7.52
C GLY A 79 1.12 -3.48 7.21
N ALA A 80 2.10 -3.89 6.43
CA ALA A 80 2.25 -5.28 6.03
C ALA A 80 2.81 -6.14 7.17
N ILE A 81 2.50 -7.43 7.14
CA ILE A 81 3.07 -8.44 8.03
C ILE A 81 4.55 -8.65 7.70
N GLY A 82 5.35 -9.02 8.67
CA GLY A 82 6.73 -9.46 8.44
C GLY A 82 6.82 -10.73 7.61
N GLY A 83 8.01 -11.08 7.21
CA GLY A 83 8.29 -12.30 6.44
C GLY A 83 8.14 -13.56 7.28
N ASP A 84 7.76 -14.65 6.62
CA ASP A 84 7.70 -15.98 7.20
C ASP A 84 9.09 -16.62 7.24
N GLY A 85 9.29 -17.59 8.10
CA GLY A 85 10.45 -18.47 8.08
C GLY A 85 10.09 -19.84 7.54
N ASP A 86 11.00 -20.45 6.79
CA ASP A 86 10.73 -21.73 6.10
C ASP A 86 10.91 -22.98 6.96
N TYR A 87 11.56 -22.89 8.15
CA TYR A 87 12.13 -24.13 8.69
C TYR A 87 11.98 -24.32 10.18
N TYR A 88 11.38 -24.58 10.97
CA TYR A 88 11.30 -24.92 12.42
C TYR A 88 10.52 -23.95 13.29
N ILE A 89 9.30 -23.54 12.88
CA ILE A 89 8.81 -22.40 13.55
C ILE A 89 7.47 -22.52 14.24
N HIS A 90 7.53 -22.21 15.51
CA HIS A 90 6.41 -21.86 16.36
C HIS A 90 6.24 -20.33 16.55
N SER A 91 7.07 -19.50 15.91
CA SER A 91 6.93 -18.05 15.98
C SER A 91 6.23 -17.51 14.73
N LEU A 92 5.30 -16.60 14.93
CA LEU A 92 4.60 -15.91 13.85
C LEU A 92 5.26 -14.54 13.61
N PRO A 93 5.35 -14.08 12.34
CA PRO A 93 5.84 -12.75 12.06
C PRO A 93 4.92 -11.69 12.67
N GLY A 94 5.51 -10.56 13.02
CA GLY A 94 4.76 -9.43 13.58
C GLY A 94 3.74 -8.89 12.57
N LYS A 95 2.55 -8.58 13.05
CA LYS A 95 1.53 -7.90 12.26
C LYS A 95 1.87 -6.42 12.14
N GLY A 96 1.55 -5.82 11.00
CA GLY A 96 1.62 -4.38 10.83
C GLY A 96 0.55 -3.66 11.66
N ALA A 97 0.78 -2.37 11.88
CA ALA A 97 -0.18 -1.49 12.54
C ALA A 97 -1.42 -1.28 11.67
N ARG A 98 -2.54 -0.95 12.31
CA ARG A 98 -3.75 -0.46 11.66
C ARG A 98 -4.01 0.95 12.13
N VAL A 99 -4.23 1.86 11.19
CA VAL A 99 -4.60 3.25 11.46
C VAL A 99 -5.84 3.60 10.66
N ARG A 100 -6.82 4.23 11.30
CA ARG A 100 -8.09 4.64 10.68
C ARG A 100 -8.40 6.08 11.02
N ALA A 101 -8.81 6.87 10.02
CA ALA A 101 -9.31 8.22 10.23
C ALA A 101 -10.33 8.61 9.15
N ASN A 102 -11.08 9.68 9.43
CA ASN A 102 -12.04 10.27 8.53
C ASN A 102 -11.52 11.61 8.01
N PHE A 103 -11.68 11.85 6.70
CA PHE A 103 -11.24 13.06 6.03
C PHE A 103 -12.37 13.63 5.18
N THR A 104 -12.59 14.93 5.27
CA THR A 104 -13.41 15.63 4.29
C THR A 104 -12.54 15.89 3.05
N LEU A 105 -12.91 15.26 1.94
CA LEU A 105 -12.20 15.39 0.67
C LEU A 105 -13.14 15.96 -0.38
N LEU A 106 -12.58 16.73 -1.30
CA LEU A 106 -13.31 17.38 -2.38
C LEU A 106 -13.11 16.60 -3.68
N ARG A 107 -14.08 16.71 -4.56
CA ARG A 107 -13.97 16.18 -5.92
C ARG A 107 -12.75 16.75 -6.62
N GLY A 108 -11.93 15.86 -7.18
CA GLY A 108 -10.70 16.22 -7.86
C GLY A 108 -9.45 16.22 -6.99
N ASP A 109 -9.61 16.13 -5.66
CA ASP A 109 -8.46 15.88 -4.78
C ASP A 109 -7.79 14.58 -5.20
N LYS A 110 -6.47 14.58 -5.15
CA LYS A 110 -5.68 13.38 -5.46
C LYS A 110 -4.99 12.90 -4.21
N ILE A 111 -5.13 11.61 -3.94
CA ILE A 111 -4.40 10.93 -2.89
C ILE A 111 -3.39 9.96 -3.50
N ILE A 112 -2.24 9.86 -2.88
CA ILE A 112 -1.19 8.89 -3.21
C ILE A 112 -1.14 7.85 -2.11
N MET A 113 -1.15 6.59 -2.50
CA MET A 113 -1.01 5.46 -1.60
C MET A 113 0.23 4.66 -1.95
N ILE A 114 1.01 4.33 -0.92
CA ILE A 114 2.12 3.39 -0.99
C ILE A 114 1.74 2.25 -0.06
N VAL A 115 1.40 1.11 -0.63
CA VAL A 115 0.94 -0.04 0.17
C VAL A 115 2.11 -0.93 0.51
N GLY A 116 2.31 -1.17 1.80
CA GLY A 116 3.41 -2.00 2.29
C GLY A 116 3.34 -3.44 1.78
N HIS A 117 4.50 -4.01 1.50
CA HIS A 117 4.66 -5.41 1.10
C HIS A 117 5.04 -6.26 2.31
N GLN A 118 4.61 -7.52 2.29
CA GLN A 118 5.09 -8.50 3.24
C GLN A 118 6.62 -8.61 3.18
N GLY A 119 7.25 -8.73 4.33
CA GLY A 119 8.69 -8.93 4.40
C GLY A 119 9.13 -10.20 3.64
N PRO A 120 10.35 -10.24 3.12
CA PRO A 120 10.87 -11.43 2.48
C PRO A 120 10.99 -12.57 3.51
N PRO A 121 10.65 -13.81 3.10
CA PRO A 121 10.84 -14.98 3.96
C PRO A 121 12.33 -15.26 4.17
N SER A 122 12.66 -15.98 5.23
CA SER A 122 13.98 -16.58 5.38
C SER A 122 14.03 -17.91 4.64
N HIS A 123 15.04 -18.08 3.80
CA HIS A 123 15.32 -19.35 3.12
C HIS A 123 16.49 -20.12 3.75
N ALA A 124 17.10 -19.57 4.80
CA ALA A 124 18.18 -20.23 5.51
C ALA A 124 17.63 -20.95 6.74
N SER A 125 18.19 -22.10 7.07
CA SER A 125 17.80 -22.91 8.23
C SER A 125 17.93 -22.17 9.58
N ASN A 126 18.68 -21.08 9.60
CA ASN A 126 18.93 -20.24 10.79
C ASN A 126 18.82 -18.74 10.46
N GLY A 127 18.09 -18.38 9.43
CA GLY A 127 18.00 -16.98 9.00
C GLY A 127 16.79 -16.24 9.57
N ALA A 128 16.99 -15.00 9.97
CA ALA A 128 15.90 -14.09 10.28
C ALA A 128 15.17 -13.66 8.98
N SER A 129 13.85 -13.46 9.06
CA SER A 129 13.07 -12.94 7.96
C SER A 129 13.00 -11.41 8.00
N GLY A 130 12.63 -10.78 6.89
CA GLY A 130 12.51 -9.32 6.80
C GLY A 130 11.27 -8.77 7.47
N GLY A 131 11.34 -7.53 7.94
CA GLY A 131 10.16 -6.78 8.40
C GLY A 131 9.21 -6.46 7.25
N GLY A 132 7.93 -6.29 7.56
CA GLY A 132 6.91 -5.82 6.64
C GLY A 132 7.05 -4.32 6.33
N GLY A 133 6.63 -3.91 5.16
CA GLY A 133 6.62 -2.51 4.75
C GLY A 133 5.50 -1.70 5.41
N GLY A 134 5.74 -0.40 5.62
CA GLY A 134 4.69 0.53 6.05
C GLY A 134 3.77 0.92 4.91
N THR A 135 2.54 1.28 5.25
CA THR A 135 1.57 1.84 4.31
C THR A 135 1.41 3.33 4.56
N TYR A 136 1.47 4.11 3.50
CA TYR A 136 1.41 5.58 3.54
C TYR A 136 0.25 6.06 2.69
N VAL A 137 -0.50 7.04 3.21
CA VAL A 137 -1.54 7.75 2.48
C VAL A 137 -1.23 9.24 2.53
N LEU A 138 -0.97 9.83 1.37
CA LEU A 138 -0.43 11.18 1.22
C LEU A 138 -1.35 12.02 0.33
N LYS A 139 -1.30 13.35 0.50
CA LYS A 139 -1.84 14.29 -0.48
C LYS A 139 -0.95 14.29 -1.73
N ASN A 140 -1.57 14.46 -2.90
CA ASN A 140 -0.80 14.62 -4.15
C ASN A 140 -0.25 16.05 -4.25
N GLN A 141 0.72 16.38 -3.42
CA GLN A 141 1.48 17.62 -3.53
C GLN A 141 2.97 17.29 -3.52
N ALA A 142 3.73 18.02 -4.30
CA ALA A 142 5.18 17.84 -4.42
C ALA A 142 5.96 18.45 -3.24
N THR A 143 5.34 18.55 -2.07
CA THR A 143 5.96 19.14 -0.89
C THR A 143 6.34 18.08 0.12
N THR A 144 7.39 18.33 0.87
CA THR A 144 7.88 17.48 1.95
C THR A 144 7.32 17.91 3.31
N SER A 145 6.14 18.54 3.33
CA SER A 145 5.52 18.99 4.56
C SER A 145 4.83 17.83 5.29
N PRO A 146 4.93 17.76 6.62
CA PRO A 146 4.12 16.84 7.42
C PRO A 146 2.61 16.98 7.18
N ASP A 147 2.15 18.17 6.77
CA ASP A 147 0.75 18.46 6.47
C ASP A 147 0.22 17.74 5.22
N ASP A 148 1.12 17.15 4.43
CA ASP A 148 0.77 16.35 3.25
C ASP A 148 0.53 14.88 3.57
N ILE A 149 0.67 14.49 4.83
CA ILE A 149 0.45 13.12 5.29
C ILE A 149 -0.96 12.98 5.85
N TYR A 150 -1.76 12.09 5.26
CA TYR A 150 -3.04 11.70 5.85
C TYR A 150 -2.85 10.61 6.91
N LEU A 151 -2.21 9.50 6.56
CA LEU A 151 -2.03 8.35 7.43
C LEU A 151 -0.69 7.65 7.16
N ILE A 152 -0.11 7.09 8.22
CA ILE A 152 1.01 6.14 8.15
C ILE A 152 0.69 4.97 9.06
N ALA A 153 0.74 3.75 8.52
CA ALA A 153 0.65 2.52 9.27
C ALA A 153 1.98 1.75 9.17
N GLY A 154 2.66 1.57 10.28
CA GLY A 154 3.94 0.86 10.34
C GLY A 154 3.80 -0.62 10.00
N GLY A 155 4.82 -1.20 9.36
CA GLY A 155 4.89 -2.63 9.09
C GLY A 155 5.23 -3.45 10.35
N GLY A 156 5.00 -4.75 10.29
CA GLY A 156 5.31 -5.71 11.33
C GLY A 156 6.77 -6.15 11.31
N THR A 157 7.24 -6.70 12.42
CA THR A 157 8.59 -7.27 12.52
C THR A 157 8.70 -8.57 11.75
N GLY A 158 9.87 -8.84 11.17
CA GLY A 158 10.22 -10.18 10.71
C GLY A 158 10.38 -11.15 11.88
N MET A 159 10.57 -12.41 11.56
CA MET A 159 10.85 -13.44 12.56
C MET A 159 12.32 -13.41 12.96
N ALA A 160 12.59 -13.60 14.25
CA ALA A 160 13.95 -13.72 14.75
C ALA A 160 14.53 -15.10 14.43
N GLU A 161 15.85 -15.17 14.34
CA GLU A 161 16.59 -16.44 14.27
C GLU A 161 16.34 -17.27 15.53
N TYR A 162 16.18 -18.59 15.36
CA TYR A 162 16.09 -19.51 16.48
C TYR A 162 17.50 -19.69 17.08
N GLY A 163 17.73 -19.12 18.24
CA GLY A 163 19.00 -19.32 18.97
C GLY A 163 19.64 -18.08 19.57
N ALA A 164 19.10 -16.88 19.34
CA ALA A 164 19.53 -15.70 20.07
C ALA A 164 19.00 -15.75 21.50
N VAL A 165 19.70 -16.49 22.35
CA VAL A 165 19.50 -16.44 23.81
C VAL A 165 20.20 -15.16 24.27
N TRP A 166 19.46 -14.13 24.56
CA TRP A 166 20.00 -12.94 25.23
C TRP A 166 20.20 -13.32 26.71
N TYR A 167 21.44 -13.35 27.16
CA TYR A 167 21.82 -13.44 28.57
C TYR A 167 21.79 -12.05 29.20
#